data_de11422f005de52dced06d888986f7e6
#
_entry.id   de11422f005de52dced06d888986f7e6
#
_cell.length_a   1.000
_cell.length_b   1.000
_cell.length_c   1.000
_cell.angle_alpha   90.00
_cell.angle_beta   90.00
_cell.angle_gamma   90.00
#
_symmetry.space_group_name_H-M   'P 1'
#
loop_
_entity.id
_entity.type
_entity.pdbx_description
1 polymer ?
#
loop_
_entity_poly.entity_id
_entity_poly.type
_entity_poly.pdbx_seq_one_letter_code
_entity_poly.pdbx_strand_id
1 'polypeptide(L)' 'MKIIDLFAGCGGLSLGFIQAGFSVEKAVEYDPVIANTYQRNHPEVDVIVDDIKNIDTSDMFAGTTADVIIGGPP' A
#
# COMPACT_ATOMS: atom_id res chain seq x y z
N MET A 1 10.25 -2.70 -10.32
CA MET A 1 9.00 -1.93 -10.53
C MET A 1 8.42 -1.50 -9.20
N LYS A 2 7.86 -0.32 -9.17
CA LYS A 2 7.29 0.29 -7.95
C LYS A 2 5.78 0.17 -7.94
N ILE A 3 5.23 -0.18 -6.77
CA ILE A 3 3.82 -0.51 -6.60
C ILE A 3 3.19 0.40 -5.54
N ILE A 4 1.92 0.75 -5.75
CA ILE A 4 1.03 1.26 -4.71
C ILE A 4 -0.03 0.19 -4.46
N ASP A 5 -0.17 -0.22 -3.20
CA ASP A 5 -1.13 -1.23 -2.78
C ASP A 5 -2.35 -0.55 -2.14
N LEU A 6 -3.47 -0.60 -2.83
CA LEU A 6 -4.76 -0.13 -2.32
C LEU A 6 -5.44 -1.29 -1.57
N PHE A 7 -6.17 -0.99 -0.50
CA PHE A 7 -6.81 -2.02 0.34
C PHE A 7 -5.81 -3.06 0.85
N ALA A 8 -4.73 -2.58 1.44
CA ALA A 8 -3.55 -3.40 1.71
C ALA A 8 -3.77 -4.58 2.66
N GLY A 9 -4.73 -4.50 3.56
CA GLY A 9 -4.97 -5.55 4.54
C GLY A 9 -3.73 -5.79 5.41
N CYS A 10 -3.44 -7.05 5.70
CA CYS A 10 -2.25 -7.44 6.45
C CYS A 10 -0.98 -7.54 5.60
N GLY A 11 -1.09 -7.33 4.30
CA GLY A 11 0.07 -7.25 3.42
C GLY A 11 0.39 -8.52 2.64
N GLY A 12 -0.52 -9.48 2.57
CA GLY A 12 -0.26 -10.74 1.85
C GLY A 12 -0.02 -10.53 0.36
N LEU A 13 -0.82 -9.66 -0.29
CA LEU A 13 -0.65 -9.36 -1.70
C LEU A 13 0.66 -8.60 -1.95
N SER A 14 0.96 -7.59 -1.12
CA SER A 14 2.23 -6.88 -1.17
C SER A 14 3.42 -7.84 -1.03
N LEU A 15 3.34 -8.77 -0.07
CA LEU A 15 4.42 -9.75 0.14
C LEU A 15 4.68 -10.58 -1.12
N GLY A 16 3.60 -11.04 -1.79
CA GLY A 16 3.73 -11.79 -3.02
C GLY A 16 4.47 -11.01 -4.12
N PHE A 17 4.13 -9.74 -4.29
CA PHE A 17 4.80 -8.88 -5.26
C PHE A 17 6.25 -8.59 -4.89
N ILE A 18 6.53 -8.35 -3.60
CA ILE A 18 7.90 -8.12 -3.12
C ILE A 18 8.76 -9.36 -3.41
N GLN A 19 8.24 -10.55 -3.15
CA GLN A 19 8.94 -11.81 -3.45
C GLN A 19 9.20 -11.98 -4.94
N ALA A 20 8.36 -11.39 -5.79
CA ALA A 20 8.54 -11.40 -7.24
C ALA A 20 9.49 -10.29 -7.74
N GLY A 21 10.10 -9.50 -6.86
CA GLY A 21 11.06 -8.47 -7.21
C GLY A 21 10.52 -7.07 -7.35
N PHE A 22 9.25 -6.84 -6.96
CA PHE A 22 8.65 -5.51 -6.95
C PHE A 22 8.95 -4.79 -5.63
N SER A 23 8.94 -3.46 -5.67
CA SER A 23 9.03 -2.61 -4.49
C SER A 23 7.70 -1.93 -4.23
N VAL A 24 7.20 -2.01 -3.00
CA VAL A 24 5.98 -1.29 -2.61
C VAL A 24 6.36 0.07 -2.04
N GLU A 25 5.91 1.14 -2.69
CA GLU A 25 6.19 2.51 -2.26
C GLU A 25 5.20 2.97 -1.19
N LYS A 26 3.91 2.75 -1.44
CA LYS A 26 2.83 3.18 -0.56
C LYS A 26 1.79 2.10 -0.44
N ALA A 27 1.11 2.07 0.70
CA ALA A 27 -0.03 1.20 0.93
C ALA A 27 -1.13 1.99 1.61
N VAL A 28 -2.37 1.69 1.25
CA VAL A 28 -3.55 2.33 1.83
C VAL A 28 -4.38 1.27 2.52
N GLU A 29 -4.72 1.52 3.78
CA GLU A 29 -5.57 0.64 4.57
C GLU A 29 -6.48 1.48 5.46
N TYR A 30 -7.78 1.16 5.44
CA TYR A 30 -8.79 1.89 6.20
C TYR A 30 -8.72 1.60 7.71
N ASP A 31 -8.54 0.33 8.09
CA ASP A 31 -8.57 -0.10 9.48
C ASP A 31 -7.21 0.16 10.15
N PRO A 32 -7.17 0.98 11.23
CA PRO A 32 -5.89 1.30 11.87
C PRO A 32 -5.17 0.09 12.48
N VAL A 33 -5.92 -0.90 12.99
CA VAL A 33 -5.32 -2.11 13.57
C VAL A 33 -4.67 -2.95 12.48
N ILE A 34 -5.38 -3.14 11.38
CA ILE A 34 -4.87 -3.89 10.23
C ILE A 34 -3.69 -3.14 9.59
N ALA A 35 -3.79 -1.81 9.46
CA ALA A 35 -2.71 -0.99 8.93
C ALA A 35 -1.44 -1.10 9.79
N ASN A 36 -1.59 -1.15 11.12
CA ASN A 36 -0.46 -1.33 12.01
C ASN A 36 0.21 -2.69 11.81
N THR A 37 -0.57 -3.74 11.60
CA THR A 37 -0.03 -5.07 11.26
C THR A 37 0.73 -5.02 9.94
N TYR A 38 0.17 -4.38 8.93
CA TYR A 38 0.86 -4.19 7.66
C TYR A 38 2.20 -3.48 7.84
N GLN A 39 2.20 -2.36 8.57
CA GLN A 39 3.41 -1.55 8.79
C GLN A 39 4.51 -2.35 9.50
N ARG A 40 4.12 -3.21 10.44
CA ARG A 40 5.08 -4.06 11.17
C ARG A 40 5.71 -5.11 10.26
N ASN A 41 4.96 -5.62 9.29
CA ASN A 41 5.45 -6.61 8.33
C ASN A 41 6.23 -5.95 7.18
N HIS A 42 5.98 -4.66 6.91
CA HIS A 42 6.58 -3.92 5.82
C HIS A 42 7.06 -2.54 6.31
N PRO A 43 8.11 -2.50 7.15
CA PRO A 43 8.52 -1.25 7.78
C PRO A 43 9.04 -0.18 6.82
N GLU A 44 9.42 -0.56 5.62
CA GLU A 44 9.92 0.36 4.59
C GLU A 44 8.81 1.01 3.75
N VAL A 45 7.57 0.55 3.91
CA VAL A 45 6.42 1.05 3.13
C VAL A 45 5.78 2.25 3.83
N ASP A 46 5.44 3.28 3.08
CA ASP A 46 4.67 4.42 3.56
C ASP A 46 3.18 4.02 3.61
N VAL A 47 2.69 3.74 4.82
CA VAL A 47 1.31 3.28 5.03
C VAL A 47 0.41 4.46 5.34
N ILE A 48 -0.63 4.64 4.52
CA ILE A 48 -1.66 5.65 4.71
C ILE A 48 -2.88 4.97 5.34
N VAL A 49 -3.26 5.43 6.54
CA VAL A 49 -4.40 4.89 7.27
C VAL A 49 -5.61 5.79 7.01
N ASP A 50 -6.39 5.46 6.01
CA ASP A 50 -7.58 6.24 5.66
C ASP A 50 -8.48 5.45 4.71
N ASP A 51 -9.72 5.93 4.57
CA ASP A 51 -10.62 5.46 3.52
C ASP A 51 -10.10 5.99 2.17
N ILE A 52 -9.98 5.10 1.20
CA ILE A 52 -9.50 5.46 -0.15
C ILE A 52 -10.32 6.60 -0.76
N LYS A 53 -11.59 6.73 -0.39
CA LYS A 53 -12.47 7.80 -0.87
C LYS A 53 -12.05 9.19 -0.39
N ASN A 54 -11.33 9.26 0.72
CA ASN A 54 -10.87 10.52 1.32
C ASN A 54 -9.50 10.94 0.84
N ILE A 55 -8.83 10.12 0.05
CA ILE A 55 -7.46 10.37 -0.38
C ILE A 55 -7.48 11.08 -1.73
N ASP A 56 -6.81 12.21 -1.79
CA ASP A 56 -6.57 12.92 -3.05
C ASP A 56 -5.53 12.12 -3.85
N THR A 57 -5.87 11.77 -5.08
CA THR A 57 -4.95 11.00 -5.94
C THR A 57 -3.65 11.76 -6.22
N SER A 58 -3.70 13.09 -6.30
CA SER A 58 -2.48 13.87 -6.49
C SER A 58 -1.56 13.79 -5.29
N ASP A 59 -2.10 13.75 -4.08
CA ASP A 59 -1.30 13.56 -2.86
C ASP A 59 -0.73 12.13 -2.79
N MET A 60 -1.54 11.14 -3.17
CA MET A 60 -1.12 9.74 -3.16
C MET A 60 0.07 9.51 -4.08
N PHE A 61 0.07 10.14 -5.25
CA PHE A 61 1.12 9.96 -6.24
C PHE A 61 2.24 10.99 -6.14
N ALA A 62 2.14 11.97 -5.23
CA ALA A 62 3.16 12.98 -5.05
C ALA A 62 4.48 12.34 -4.62
N GLY A 63 5.55 12.64 -5.33
CA GLY A 63 6.89 12.13 -5.01
C GLY A 63 7.09 10.65 -5.27
N THR A 64 6.17 9.99 -5.95
CA THR A 64 6.30 8.57 -6.31
C THR A 64 6.19 8.38 -7.81
N THR A 65 6.85 7.32 -8.31
CA THR A 65 6.81 6.93 -9.73
C THR A 65 6.29 5.50 -9.83
N ALA A 66 5.12 5.26 -9.24
CA ALA A 66 4.54 3.92 -9.25
C ALA A 66 4.25 3.45 -10.67
N ASP A 67 4.68 2.24 -10.98
CA ASP A 67 4.46 1.60 -12.28
C ASP A 67 3.16 0.79 -12.29
N VAL A 68 2.77 0.26 -11.13
CA VAL A 68 1.62 -0.64 -11.00
C VAL A 68 0.84 -0.28 -9.74
N ILE A 69 -0.48 -0.36 -9.85
CA ILE A 69 -1.40 -0.25 -8.72
C ILE A 69 -2.06 -1.61 -8.53
N ILE A 70 -2.00 -2.12 -7.31
CA ILE A 70 -2.62 -3.40 -6.96
C ILE A 70 -3.64 -3.17 -5.85
N GLY A 71 -4.55 -4.12 -5.68
CA GLY A 71 -5.49 -4.07 -4.59
C GLY A 71 -6.44 -5.25 -4.64
N GLY A 72 -6.72 -5.83 -3.45
CA GLY A 72 -7.77 -6.81 -3.28
C GLY A 72 -8.95 -6.14 -2.58
N PRO A 73 -9.93 -5.56 -3.31
CA PRO A 73 -11.04 -4.88 -2.65
C PRO A 73 -11.83 -5.84 -1.76
N PRO A 74 -12.40 -5.30 -0.67
CA PRO A 74 -13.16 -6.11 0.28
C PRO A 74 -14.42 -6.72 -0.34
#